data_17894ab481ebf8531b3ffcdb664fb9ec
#
_entry.id   17894ab481ebf8531b3ffcdb664fb9ec
#
_cell.length_a   1.000
_cell.length_b   1.000
_cell.length_c   1.000
_cell.angle_alpha   90.00
_cell.angle_beta   90.00
_cell.angle_gamma   90.00
#
_symmetry.space_group_name_H-M   'P 1'
#
loop_
_entity.id
_entity.type
_entity.pdbx_description
1 polymer ?
#
loop_
_entity_poly.entity_id
_entity_poly.type
_entity_poly.pdbx_seq_one_letter_code
_entity_poly.pdbx_strand_id
1 'polypeptide(L)'
;MAIYNPKSLKAEEFINDGEILDTIKYAEENKDNLQLIEEILEKAQPKKVGNGYQCTGLTHRDAAVLLSCDRPEIIEKLYALANDIKQKFYGNRIVMFAPLYLSNYCV
;
A
#
# COMPACT_ATOMS: atom_id res chain seq x y z
N MET A 1 4.73 14.71 22.07
CA MET A 1 4.73 13.71 20.96
C MET A 1 5.37 12.43 21.47
N ALA A 2 4.66 11.33 21.43
CA ALA A 2 5.25 10.04 21.79
C ALA A 2 6.36 9.67 20.80
N ILE A 3 7.49 9.17 21.29
CA ILE A 3 8.59 8.69 20.45
C ILE A 3 8.23 7.30 19.96
N TYR A 4 8.27 7.11 18.64
CA TYR A 4 8.02 5.80 18.03
C TYR A 4 9.07 4.79 18.51
N ASN A 5 8.59 3.71 19.13
CA ASN A 5 9.43 2.60 19.59
C ASN A 5 8.78 1.26 19.23
N PRO A 6 9.22 0.62 18.15
CA PRO A 6 8.61 -0.63 17.68
C PRO A 6 8.81 -1.82 18.61
N LYS A 7 9.68 -1.70 19.62
CA LYS A 7 9.94 -2.75 20.61
C LYS A 7 9.18 -2.55 21.91
N SER A 8 8.42 -1.45 22.04
CA SER A 8 7.63 -1.19 23.23
C SER A 8 6.40 -2.10 23.29
N LEU A 9 5.93 -2.38 24.49
CA LEU A 9 4.66 -3.05 24.73
C LEU A 9 3.50 -2.08 24.92
N LYS A 10 3.79 -0.77 24.89
CA LYS A 10 2.77 0.27 25.03
C LYS A 10 2.31 0.73 23.66
N ALA A 11 1.01 0.64 23.41
CA ALA A 11 0.43 1.00 22.11
C ALA A 11 0.78 2.42 21.66
N GLU A 12 0.75 3.39 22.57
CA GLU A 12 1.05 4.79 22.29
C GLU A 12 2.49 5.06 21.85
N GLU A 13 3.40 4.09 22.04
CA GLU A 13 4.80 4.21 21.63
C GLU A 13 5.08 3.56 20.26
N PHE A 14 4.25 2.63 19.80
CA PHE A 14 4.43 1.99 18.49
C PHE A 14 3.27 2.23 17.52
N ILE A 15 2.15 2.78 17.98
CA ILE A 15 1.04 3.21 17.14
C ILE A 15 1.00 4.74 17.16
N ASN A 16 1.21 5.37 16.01
CA ASN A 16 1.11 6.81 15.87
C ASN A 16 -0.28 7.18 15.39
N ASP A 17 -1.21 7.37 16.34
CA ASP A 17 -2.60 7.71 16.05
C ASP A 17 -2.73 9.03 15.30
N GLY A 18 -1.92 10.03 15.65
CA GLY A 18 -1.89 11.32 14.97
C GLY A 18 -1.57 11.18 13.49
N GLU A 19 -0.53 10.41 13.14
CA GLU A 19 -0.16 10.17 11.74
C GLU A 19 -1.25 9.38 10.99
N ILE A 20 -1.90 8.43 11.66
CA ILE A 20 -3.01 7.68 11.07
C ILE A 20 -4.16 8.62 10.70
N LEU A 21 -4.57 9.49 11.62
CA LEU A 21 -5.66 10.45 11.39
C LEU A 21 -5.29 11.47 10.31
N ASP A 22 -4.06 11.97 10.30
CA ASP A 22 -3.57 12.89 9.27
C ASP A 22 -3.53 12.23 7.89
N THR A 23 -3.15 10.96 7.83
CA THR A 23 -3.13 10.19 6.59
C THR A 23 -4.54 9.97 6.04
N ILE A 24 -5.50 9.64 6.89
CA ILE A 24 -6.91 9.49 6.50
C ILE A 24 -7.47 10.82 5.98
N LYS A 25 -7.18 11.91 6.66
CA LYS A 25 -7.60 13.25 6.23
C LYS A 25 -6.98 13.63 4.89
N TYR A 26 -5.69 13.41 4.73
CA TYR A 26 -4.99 13.64 3.46
C TYR A 26 -5.61 12.82 2.31
N ALA A 27 -5.93 11.57 2.55
CA ALA A 27 -6.55 10.70 1.56
C ALA A 27 -7.94 11.22 1.15
N GLU A 28 -8.74 11.64 2.12
CA GLU A 28 -10.08 12.19 1.86
C GLU A 28 -10.02 13.49 1.05
N GLU A 29 -9.05 14.34 1.33
CA GLU A 29 -8.84 15.59 0.61
C GLU A 29 -8.34 15.38 -0.82
N ASN A 30 -7.63 14.27 -1.09
CA ASN A 30 -6.96 14.00 -2.37
C ASN A 30 -7.58 12.84 -3.17
N LYS A 31 -8.64 12.21 -2.70
CA LYS A 31 -9.25 11.05 -3.38
C LYS A 31 -9.76 11.36 -4.80
N ASP A 32 -10.04 12.62 -5.10
CA ASP A 32 -10.47 13.10 -6.42
C ASP A 32 -9.38 13.89 -7.16
N ASN A 33 -8.18 13.98 -6.61
CA ASN A 33 -7.06 14.65 -7.23
C ASN A 33 -6.42 13.75 -8.32
N LEU A 34 -6.95 13.83 -9.53
CA LEU A 34 -6.53 12.95 -10.63
C LEU A 34 -5.06 13.09 -10.98
N GLN A 35 -4.51 14.29 -10.92
CA GLN A 35 -3.10 14.52 -11.20
C GLN A 35 -2.21 13.79 -10.20
N LEU A 36 -2.51 13.90 -8.91
CA LEU A 36 -1.78 13.19 -7.86
C LEU A 36 -1.90 11.67 -8.02
N ILE A 37 -3.11 11.18 -8.33
CA ILE A 37 -3.36 9.75 -8.52
C ILE A 37 -2.56 9.22 -9.71
N GLU A 38 -2.52 9.93 -10.84
CA GLU A 38 -1.73 9.54 -11.99
C GLU A 38 -0.22 9.52 -11.67
N GLU A 39 0.28 10.49 -10.91
CA GLU A 39 1.67 10.50 -10.45
C GLU A 39 1.99 9.30 -9.55
N ILE A 40 1.07 8.93 -8.65
CA ILE A 40 1.23 7.76 -7.78
C ILE A 40 1.25 6.48 -8.60
N LEU A 41 0.34 6.32 -9.56
CA LEU A 41 0.27 5.15 -10.44
C LEU A 41 1.53 5.03 -11.30
N GLU A 42 2.03 6.13 -11.83
CA GLU A 42 3.28 6.15 -12.60
C GLU A 42 4.49 5.75 -11.74
N LYS A 43 4.57 6.28 -10.53
CA LYS A 43 5.62 5.92 -9.57
C LYS A 43 5.59 4.43 -9.20
N ALA A 44 4.40 3.84 -9.13
CA ALA A 44 4.22 2.44 -8.78
C ALA A 44 4.56 1.47 -9.92
N GLN A 45 4.72 1.93 -11.15
CA GLN A 45 4.99 1.06 -12.27
C GLN A 45 6.33 0.32 -12.14
N PRO A 46 6.37 -0.96 -12.53
CA PRO A 46 7.62 -1.71 -12.54
C PRO A 46 8.58 -1.15 -13.60
N LYS A 47 9.82 -0.96 -13.21
CA LYS A 47 10.88 -0.46 -14.10
C LYS A 47 11.84 -1.59 -14.40
N LYS A 48 12.25 -1.68 -15.66
CA LYS A 48 13.23 -2.69 -16.06
C LYS A 48 14.61 -2.29 -15.56
N VAL A 49 15.26 -3.21 -14.83
CA VAL A 49 16.62 -3.06 -14.32
C VAL A 49 17.41 -4.31 -14.69
N GLY A 50 18.37 -4.17 -15.61
CA GLY A 50 19.11 -5.32 -16.12
C GLY A 50 18.19 -6.33 -16.78
N ASN A 51 18.23 -7.58 -16.31
CA ASN A 51 17.39 -8.68 -16.82
C ASN A 51 16.07 -8.86 -16.03
N GLY A 52 15.80 -7.99 -15.05
CA GLY A 52 14.63 -8.09 -14.21
C GLY A 52 13.86 -6.77 -14.09
N TYR A 53 12.97 -6.71 -13.12
CA TYR A 53 12.16 -5.54 -12.85
C TYR A 53 12.29 -5.12 -11.40
N GLN A 54 12.14 -3.83 -11.16
CA GLN A 54 12.13 -3.24 -9.82
C GLN A 54 10.91 -2.33 -9.66
N CYS A 55 10.25 -2.40 -8.50
CA CYS A 55 9.20 -1.46 -8.11
C CYS A 55 9.68 -0.56 -6.99
N THR A 56 9.33 0.71 -7.08
CA THR A 56 9.44 1.65 -5.97
C THR A 56 8.22 1.48 -5.07
N GLY A 57 8.43 1.27 -3.78
CA GLY A 57 7.33 1.19 -2.83
C GLY A 57 6.53 2.50 -2.74
N LEU A 58 5.26 2.41 -2.44
CA LEU A 58 4.40 3.56 -2.18
C LEU A 58 4.51 3.98 -0.72
N THR A 59 4.34 5.28 -0.46
CA THR A 59 4.21 5.76 0.92
C THR A 59 2.84 5.39 1.49
N HIS A 60 2.67 5.47 2.81
CA HIS A 60 1.36 5.26 3.44
C HIS A 60 0.31 6.22 2.91
N ARG A 61 0.68 7.48 2.65
CA ARG A 61 -0.23 8.49 2.10
C ARG A 61 -0.63 8.19 0.67
N ASP A 62 0.32 7.75 -0.16
CA ASP A 62 0.03 7.32 -1.54
C ASP A 62 -0.97 6.17 -1.55
N ALA A 63 -0.72 5.14 -0.73
CA ALA A 63 -1.61 3.99 -0.62
C ALA A 63 -2.99 4.41 -0.12
N ALA A 64 -3.06 5.31 0.87
CA ALA A 64 -4.31 5.81 1.42
C ALA A 64 -5.15 6.54 0.36
N VAL A 65 -4.53 7.36 -0.48
CA VAL A 65 -5.22 8.04 -1.58
C VAL A 65 -5.80 7.03 -2.57
N LEU A 66 -5.03 6.01 -2.97
CA LEU A 66 -5.52 4.96 -3.88
C LEU A 66 -6.67 4.16 -3.28
N LEU A 67 -6.60 3.84 -1.98
CA LEU A 67 -7.67 3.13 -1.28
C LEU A 67 -8.94 3.96 -1.13
N SER A 68 -8.82 5.27 -1.02
CA SER A 68 -9.95 6.19 -0.88
C SER A 68 -10.61 6.58 -2.20
N CYS A 69 -9.94 6.34 -3.32
CA CYS A 69 -10.46 6.65 -4.65
C CYS A 69 -11.57 5.67 -5.01
N ASP A 70 -12.74 6.20 -5.40
CA ASP A 70 -13.90 5.43 -5.79
C ASP A 70 -14.27 5.56 -7.28
N ARG A 71 -13.39 6.16 -8.09
CA ARG A 71 -13.62 6.36 -9.53
C ARG A 71 -13.36 5.06 -10.29
N PRO A 72 -14.34 4.52 -11.04
CA PRO A 72 -14.20 3.25 -11.76
C PRO A 72 -13.01 3.23 -12.74
N GLU A 73 -12.77 4.31 -13.46
CA GLU A 73 -11.65 4.42 -14.42
C GLU A 73 -10.28 4.32 -13.73
N ILE A 74 -10.16 4.85 -12.53
CA ILE A 74 -8.92 4.75 -11.74
C ILE A 74 -8.78 3.36 -11.14
N ILE A 75 -9.85 2.76 -10.67
CA ILE A 75 -9.85 1.41 -10.12
C ILE A 75 -9.43 0.41 -11.20
N GLU A 76 -9.90 0.55 -12.42
CA GLU A 76 -9.49 -0.29 -13.54
C GLU A 76 -8.00 -0.14 -13.86
N LYS A 77 -7.49 1.08 -13.86
CA LYS A 77 -6.04 1.34 -14.03
C LYS A 77 -5.23 0.69 -12.91
N LEU A 78 -5.70 0.78 -11.67
CA LEU A 78 -5.05 0.17 -10.52
C LEU A 78 -4.99 -1.36 -10.65
N TYR A 79 -6.08 -2.00 -11.06
CA TYR A 79 -6.13 -3.44 -11.29
C TYR A 79 -5.22 -3.86 -12.44
N ALA A 80 -5.21 -3.10 -13.53
CA ALA A 80 -4.32 -3.38 -14.66
C ALA A 80 -2.84 -3.27 -14.24
N LEU A 81 -2.49 -2.27 -13.46
CA LEU A 81 -1.14 -2.10 -12.93
C LEU A 81 -0.76 -3.23 -11.98
N ALA A 82 -1.66 -3.63 -11.07
CA ALA A 82 -1.44 -4.74 -10.16
C ALA A 82 -1.20 -6.05 -10.92
N ASN A 83 -1.98 -6.31 -11.96
CA ASN A 83 -1.79 -7.47 -12.81
C ASN A 83 -0.45 -7.43 -13.56
N ASP A 84 -0.07 -6.27 -14.08
CA ASP A 84 1.22 -6.10 -14.76
C ASP A 84 2.40 -6.38 -13.83
N ILE A 85 2.36 -5.85 -12.61
CA ILE A 85 3.37 -6.12 -11.57
C ILE A 85 3.42 -7.62 -11.26
N LYS A 86 2.26 -8.23 -11.05
CA LYS A 86 2.17 -9.67 -10.79
C LYS A 86 2.80 -10.50 -11.92
N GLN A 87 2.47 -10.19 -13.17
CA GLN A 87 2.99 -10.92 -14.31
C GLN A 87 4.50 -10.74 -14.48
N LYS A 88 5.02 -9.54 -14.24
CA LYS A 88 6.45 -9.25 -14.37
C LYS A 88 7.30 -9.90 -13.27
N PHE A 89 6.78 -9.99 -12.04
CA PHE A 89 7.54 -10.53 -10.91
C PHE A 89 7.28 -12.03 -10.66
N TYR A 90 6.05 -12.50 -10.90
CA TYR A 90 5.65 -13.87 -10.57
C TYR A 90 5.25 -14.69 -11.79
N GLY A 91 4.88 -14.05 -12.90
CA GLY A 91 4.39 -14.75 -14.10
C GLY A 91 3.17 -15.60 -13.77
N ASN A 92 3.20 -16.86 -14.17
CA ASN A 92 2.10 -17.79 -13.90
C ASN A 92 2.22 -18.53 -12.57
N ARG A 93 3.18 -18.15 -11.73
CA ARG A 93 3.34 -18.78 -10.42
C ARG A 93 2.24 -18.33 -9.46
N ILE A 94 1.77 -19.27 -8.67
CA ILE A 94 0.80 -19.05 -7.60
C ILE A 94 1.49 -19.41 -6.29
N VAL A 95 1.46 -18.48 -5.34
CA VAL A 95 1.97 -18.74 -3.99
C VAL A 95 0.84 -19.36 -3.17
N MET A 96 1.03 -20.62 -2.76
CA MET A 96 0.08 -21.33 -1.90
C MET A 96 0.60 -21.33 -0.47
N PHE A 97 -0.23 -20.94 0.47
CA PHE A 97 0.13 -20.93 1.88
C PHE A 97 -1.10 -21.22 2.74
N ALA A 98 -0.84 -21.66 3.97
CA ALA A 98 -1.88 -21.83 4.97
C ALA A 98 -1.41 -21.17 6.29
N PRO A 99 -2.30 -20.48 7.02
CA PRO A 99 -1.95 -19.97 8.33
C PRO A 99 -1.61 -21.08 9.30
N LEU A 100 -0.56 -20.90 10.10
CA LEU A 100 -0.23 -21.80 11.19
C LEU A 100 -0.99 -21.37 12.45
N TYR A 101 -2.00 -22.13 12.82
CA TYR A 101 -2.82 -21.86 13.98
C TYR A 101 -2.22 -22.51 15.22
N LEU A 102 -1.74 -21.69 16.15
CA LEU A 102 -1.15 -22.16 17.42
C LEU A 102 -2.14 -22.07 18.58
N SER A 103 -3.10 -21.16 18.53
CA SER A 103 -4.10 -20.96 19.57
C SER A 103 -5.32 -20.21 19.05
N ASN A 104 -6.50 -20.52 19.59
CA ASN A 104 -7.72 -19.75 19.36
C ASN A 104 -7.92 -18.65 20.41
N TYR A 105 -7.05 -18.56 21.40
CA TYR A 105 -7.16 -17.52 22.42
C TYR A 105 -6.52 -16.23 21.95
N CYS A 106 -7.27 -15.14 22.10
CA CYS A 106 -6.76 -13.79 21.93
C CYS A 106 -6.19 -13.32 23.26
N VAL A 107 -4.93 -12.94 23.27
CA VAL A 107 -4.23 -12.51 24.47
C VAL A 107 -4.12 -11.00 24.48
#